data_84fb9feab81ec7f28ec42608f9c1aeff
#
_entry.id   84fb9feab81ec7f28ec42608f9c1aeff
#
_cell.length_a   1.000
_cell.length_b   1.000
_cell.length_c   1.000
_cell.angle_alpha   90.00
_cell.angle_beta   90.00
_cell.angle_gamma   90.00
#
_symmetry.space_group_name_H-M   'P 1'
#
loop_
_entity.id
_entity.type
_entity.pdbx_description
1 polymer ?
#
loop_
_entity_poly.entity_id
_entity_poly.type
_entity_poly.pdbx_seq_one_letter_code
_entity_poly.pdbx_strand_id
1 'polypeptide(L)'
;WALNELANDGALALFPEGRRSKGAMTRAKQGAVSIALKSKAPILPVGITGTQHTGHWINVLHPTGTIRVNVGQVFSLPGIEGKPSKELLESLTTSIMLRIAELLPESYRGVYSDLTGRSGTPLTDSVGE
;
A
#
# COMPACT_ATOMS: atom_id res chain seq x y z
N TRP A 1 -19.49 9.07 0.85
CA TRP A 1 -19.63 7.71 1.33
C TRP A 1 -18.42 7.25 2.13
N ALA A 2 -17.21 7.17 1.57
CA ALA A 2 -16.02 6.61 2.25
C ALA A 2 -15.71 7.24 3.61
N LEU A 3 -15.73 8.57 3.71
CA LEU A 3 -15.46 9.28 4.97
C LEU A 3 -16.58 9.05 5.99
N ASN A 4 -17.81 8.93 5.55
CA ASN A 4 -18.95 8.64 6.41
C ASN A 4 -18.88 7.22 6.97
N GLU A 5 -18.44 6.26 6.16
CA GLU A 5 -18.24 4.87 6.61
C GLU A 5 -17.19 4.80 7.72
N LEU A 6 -16.04 5.45 7.50
CA LEU A 6 -14.96 5.49 8.49
C LEU A 6 -15.32 6.30 9.75
N ALA A 7 -16.18 7.30 9.65
CA ALA A 7 -16.66 8.07 10.80
C ALA A 7 -17.65 7.28 11.68
N ASN A 8 -18.24 6.22 11.16
CA ASN A 8 -19.18 5.33 11.85
C ASN A 8 -18.55 3.98 12.22
N ASP A 9 -17.26 3.98 12.56
CA ASP A 9 -16.49 2.77 12.92
C ASP A 9 -16.48 1.67 11.85
N GLY A 10 -16.79 2.03 10.61
CA GLY A 10 -16.71 1.14 9.47
C GLY A 10 -15.28 0.94 8.95
N ALA A 11 -15.09 -0.04 8.08
CA ALA A 11 -13.83 -0.32 7.42
C ALA A 11 -13.93 -0.12 5.91
N LEU A 12 -12.85 0.37 5.30
CA LEU A 12 -12.77 0.61 3.87
C LEU A 12 -11.56 -0.12 3.27
N ALA A 13 -11.81 -1.01 2.32
CA ALA A 13 -10.75 -1.62 1.53
C ALA A 13 -10.51 -0.83 0.24
N LEU A 14 -9.25 -0.50 -0.03
CA LEU A 14 -8.84 0.27 -1.21
C LEU A 14 -7.68 -0.41 -1.92
N PHE A 15 -7.69 -0.34 -3.24
CA PHE A 15 -6.55 -0.67 -4.09
C PHE A 15 -5.90 0.64 -4.55
N PRO A 16 -4.75 1.04 -3.98
CA PRO A 16 -4.18 2.37 -4.22
C PRO A 16 -3.80 2.63 -5.68
N GLU A 17 -3.50 1.59 -6.44
CA GLU A 17 -3.19 1.68 -7.88
C GLU A 17 -4.41 2.08 -8.73
N GLY A 18 -5.65 1.82 -8.23
CA GLY A 18 -6.91 2.14 -8.90
C GLY A 18 -7.13 1.37 -10.21
N ARG A 19 -6.35 0.32 -10.45
CA ARG A 19 -6.45 -0.58 -11.61
C ARG A 19 -5.86 -1.95 -11.29
N ARG A 20 -6.20 -2.96 -12.10
CA ARG A 20 -5.52 -4.25 -12.05
C ARG A 20 -4.14 -4.12 -12.69
N SER A 21 -3.10 -4.53 -11.99
CA SER A 21 -1.76 -4.71 -12.56
C SER A 21 -1.55 -6.16 -13.01
N LYS A 22 -0.70 -6.36 -14.00
CA LYS A 22 -0.36 -7.69 -14.52
C LYS A 22 0.79 -8.35 -13.72
N GLY A 23 0.71 -8.30 -12.39
CA GLY A 23 1.62 -9.01 -11.50
C GLY A 23 2.67 -8.16 -10.78
N ALA A 24 2.88 -6.90 -11.16
CA ALA A 24 3.81 -6.00 -10.46
C ALA A 24 3.14 -4.68 -10.09
N MET A 25 3.55 -4.10 -8.96
CA MET A 25 3.02 -2.82 -8.48
C MET A 25 3.28 -1.69 -9.46
N THR A 26 2.27 -0.88 -9.68
CA THR A 26 2.34 0.34 -10.48
C THR A 26 2.18 1.57 -9.60
N ARG A 27 2.43 2.75 -10.16
CA ARG A 27 2.30 4.01 -9.42
C ARG A 27 0.88 4.18 -8.87
N ALA A 28 0.79 4.46 -7.58
CA ALA A 28 -0.48 4.66 -6.88
C ALA A 28 -1.08 6.04 -7.16
N LYS A 29 -2.39 6.12 -6.96
CA LYS A 29 -3.15 7.37 -6.99
C LYS A 29 -3.24 7.97 -5.58
N GLN A 30 -3.30 9.29 -5.48
CA GLN A 30 -3.34 10.02 -4.21
C GLN A 30 -4.69 9.90 -3.46
N GLY A 31 -5.70 9.24 -4.05
CA GLY A 31 -7.03 9.12 -3.45
C GLY A 31 -7.04 8.43 -2.09
N ALA A 32 -6.30 7.33 -1.95
CA ALA A 32 -6.20 6.60 -0.68
C ALA A 32 -5.58 7.46 0.43
N VAL A 33 -4.51 8.20 0.14
CA VAL A 33 -3.87 9.13 1.07
C VAL A 33 -4.82 10.25 1.47
N SER A 34 -5.54 10.82 0.50
CA SER A 34 -6.50 11.90 0.77
C SER A 34 -7.62 11.45 1.70
N ILE A 35 -8.12 10.22 1.55
CA ILE A 35 -9.13 9.65 2.45
C ILE A 35 -8.53 9.42 3.84
N ALA A 36 -7.35 8.82 3.93
CA ALA A 36 -6.68 8.54 5.19
C ALA A 36 -6.37 9.81 6.00
N LEU A 37 -5.89 10.87 5.35
CA LEU A 37 -5.63 12.16 6.00
C LEU A 37 -6.90 12.82 6.53
N LYS A 38 -8.00 12.78 5.77
CA LYS A 38 -9.27 13.40 6.17
C LYS A 38 -9.98 12.62 7.26
N SER A 39 -9.96 11.29 7.21
CA SER A 39 -10.62 10.42 8.20
C SER A 39 -9.80 10.24 9.47
N LYS A 40 -8.47 10.44 9.39
CA LYS A 40 -7.50 10.07 10.44
C LYS A 40 -7.56 8.59 10.84
N ALA A 41 -8.19 7.76 10.03
CA ALA A 41 -8.31 6.32 10.26
C ALA A 41 -6.95 5.64 10.13
N PRO A 42 -6.66 4.64 10.95
CA PRO A 42 -5.46 3.83 10.83
C PRO A 42 -5.48 3.02 9.53
N ILE A 43 -4.31 2.75 8.98
CA ILE A 43 -4.11 2.03 7.74
C ILE A 43 -3.53 0.65 8.04
N LEU A 44 -4.15 -0.38 7.50
CA LEU A 44 -3.63 -1.76 7.52
C LEU A 44 -3.10 -2.09 6.12
N PRO A 45 -1.78 -2.20 5.92
CA PRO A 45 -1.23 -2.60 4.65
C PRO A 45 -1.40 -4.10 4.43
N VAL A 46 -1.83 -4.48 3.23
CA VAL A 46 -2.04 -5.88 2.84
C VAL A 46 -1.43 -6.13 1.47
N GLY A 47 -0.55 -7.12 1.39
CA GLY A 47 0.05 -7.60 0.15
C GLY A 47 -0.63 -8.89 -0.32
N ILE A 48 -1.08 -8.94 -1.58
CA ILE A 48 -1.74 -10.11 -2.17
C ILE A 48 -0.95 -10.56 -3.39
N THR A 49 -0.64 -11.87 -3.45
CA THR A 49 0.07 -12.50 -4.57
C THR A 49 -0.68 -13.71 -5.09
N GLY A 50 -0.35 -14.16 -6.30
CA GLY A 50 -0.96 -15.35 -6.92
C GLY A 50 -2.26 -15.07 -7.67
N THR A 51 -2.63 -13.80 -7.86
CA THR A 51 -3.88 -13.41 -8.54
C THR A 51 -3.74 -13.29 -10.05
N GLN A 52 -2.55 -13.49 -10.63
CA GLN A 52 -2.29 -13.30 -12.06
C GLN A 52 -3.10 -14.24 -12.96
N HIS A 53 -3.43 -15.41 -12.45
CA HIS A 53 -4.14 -16.45 -13.19
C HIS A 53 -5.66 -16.39 -13.03
N THR A 54 -6.19 -15.47 -12.21
CA THR A 54 -7.64 -15.37 -11.95
C THR A 54 -8.41 -14.55 -12.99
N GLY A 55 -7.70 -13.98 -13.99
CA GLY A 55 -8.29 -13.06 -14.98
C GLY A 55 -8.96 -13.71 -16.19
N HIS A 56 -8.81 -15.01 -16.42
CA HIS A 56 -9.46 -15.73 -17.52
C HIS A 56 -10.73 -16.43 -17.04
N TRP A 57 -11.83 -16.29 -17.78
CA TRP A 57 -13.12 -16.93 -17.45
C TRP A 57 -13.01 -18.46 -17.31
N ILE A 58 -12.08 -19.10 -18.02
CA ILE A 58 -11.78 -20.53 -17.95
C ILE A 58 -11.21 -20.92 -16.58
N ASN A 59 -10.48 -20.04 -15.91
CA ASN A 59 -9.90 -20.29 -14.59
C ASN A 59 -10.92 -20.17 -13.45
N VAL A 60 -12.12 -19.65 -13.71
CA VAL A 60 -13.23 -19.65 -12.76
C VAL A 60 -13.75 -21.09 -12.56
N LEU A 61 -13.69 -21.92 -13.62
CA LEU A 61 -14.11 -23.33 -13.56
C LEU A 61 -13.00 -24.26 -13.04
N HIS A 62 -11.73 -23.83 -13.10
CA HIS A 62 -10.58 -24.60 -12.63
C HIS A 62 -9.57 -23.63 -11.98
N PRO A 63 -9.78 -23.20 -10.74
CA PRO A 63 -8.87 -22.30 -10.07
C PRO A 63 -7.55 -23.01 -9.79
N THR A 64 -6.54 -22.72 -10.63
CA THR A 64 -5.17 -23.22 -10.44
C THR A 64 -4.34 -22.09 -9.89
N GLY A 65 -3.75 -22.29 -8.73
CA GLY A 65 -2.83 -21.34 -8.11
C GLY A 65 -3.09 -21.13 -6.63
N THR A 66 -2.05 -20.67 -5.93
CA THR A 66 -2.12 -20.33 -4.51
C THR A 66 -2.17 -18.83 -4.36
N ILE A 67 -3.25 -18.31 -3.77
CA ILE A 67 -3.32 -16.90 -3.36
C ILE A 67 -2.67 -16.81 -1.98
N ARG A 68 -1.74 -15.89 -1.83
CA ARG A 68 -1.12 -15.56 -0.54
C ARG A 68 -1.49 -14.14 -0.15
N VAL A 69 -1.88 -13.97 1.10
CA VAL A 69 -2.21 -12.68 1.70
C VAL A 69 -1.27 -12.44 2.86
N ASN A 70 -0.47 -11.39 2.78
CA ASN A 70 0.43 -10.96 3.84
C ASN A 70 -0.12 -9.67 4.43
N VAL A 71 -0.32 -9.66 5.74
CA VAL A 71 -0.86 -8.52 6.48
C VAL A 71 0.28 -7.88 7.27
N GLY A 72 0.48 -6.58 7.12
CA GLY A 72 1.50 -5.83 7.81
C GLY A 72 1.01 -5.19 9.10
N GLN A 73 1.84 -4.34 9.68
CA GLN A 73 1.49 -3.61 10.90
C GLN A 73 0.59 -2.42 10.59
N VAL A 74 -0.41 -2.19 11.43
CA VAL A 74 -1.25 -0.99 11.39
C VAL A 74 -0.40 0.24 11.66
N PHE A 75 -0.65 1.30 10.93
CA PHE A 75 -0.02 2.61 11.14
C PHE A 75 -1.00 3.74 10.84
N SER A 76 -0.68 4.95 11.29
CA SER A 76 -1.46 6.16 11.00
C SER A 76 -0.58 7.17 10.27
N LEU A 77 -1.20 8.00 9.44
CA LEU A 77 -0.53 9.14 8.85
C LEU A 77 -0.42 10.28 9.87
N PRO A 78 0.60 11.15 9.76
CA PRO A 78 0.71 12.31 10.63
C PRO A 78 -0.48 13.24 10.44
N GLY A 79 -0.93 13.89 11.52
CA GLY A 79 -1.91 14.95 11.43
C GLY A 79 -1.33 16.14 10.66
N ILE A 80 -2.08 16.63 9.68
CA ILE A 80 -1.67 17.77 8.86
C ILE A 80 -2.69 18.88 9.06
N GLU A 81 -2.21 20.05 9.39
CA GLU A 81 -3.02 21.26 9.44
C GLU A 81 -3.09 21.92 8.06
N GLY A 82 -4.29 22.31 7.65
CA GLY A 82 -4.52 22.96 6.37
C GLY A 82 -4.55 21.99 5.17
N LYS A 83 -4.36 22.54 3.98
CA LYS A 83 -4.37 21.79 2.72
C LYS A 83 -2.97 21.22 2.44
N PRO A 84 -2.81 19.88 2.31
CA PRO A 84 -1.52 19.28 2.02
C PRO A 84 -1.02 19.72 0.62
N SER A 85 0.30 19.92 0.49
CA SER A 85 0.92 20.17 -0.79
C SER A 85 0.91 18.91 -1.67
N LYS A 86 1.10 19.09 -2.97
CA LYS A 86 1.17 17.97 -3.90
C LYS A 86 2.36 17.05 -3.58
N GLU A 87 3.50 17.63 -3.27
CA GLU A 87 4.74 16.93 -2.92
C GLU A 87 4.56 16.09 -1.64
N LEU A 88 3.85 16.62 -0.66
CA LEU A 88 3.54 15.91 0.57
C LEU A 88 2.61 14.72 0.29
N LEU A 89 1.57 14.90 -0.53
CA LEU A 89 0.68 13.81 -0.92
C LEU A 89 1.43 12.71 -1.68
N GLU A 90 2.36 13.06 -2.56
CA GLU A 90 3.21 12.09 -3.29
C GLU A 90 4.13 11.33 -2.34
N SER A 91 4.77 12.02 -1.39
CA SER A 91 5.63 11.41 -0.38
C SER A 91 4.87 10.43 0.50
N LEU A 92 3.71 10.82 1.01
CA LEU A 92 2.85 9.95 1.82
C LEU A 92 2.30 8.76 1.02
N THR A 93 1.94 8.98 -0.25
CA THR A 93 1.52 7.90 -1.15
C THR A 93 2.64 6.88 -1.31
N THR A 94 3.86 7.34 -1.57
CA THR A 94 5.05 6.48 -1.68
C THR A 94 5.30 5.72 -0.39
N SER A 95 5.19 6.37 0.77
CA SER A 95 5.36 5.72 2.08
C SER A 95 4.36 4.59 2.32
N ILE A 96 3.08 4.78 1.97
CA ILE A 96 2.08 3.71 2.06
C ILE A 96 2.44 2.56 1.12
N MET A 97 2.81 2.88 -0.12
CA MET A 97 3.13 1.85 -1.12
C MET A 97 4.37 1.05 -0.77
N LEU A 98 5.38 1.66 -0.15
CA LEU A 98 6.56 0.95 0.33
C LEU A 98 6.20 -0.06 1.42
N ARG A 99 5.32 0.27 2.35
CA ARG A 99 4.83 -0.67 3.38
C ARG A 99 4.08 -1.86 2.77
N ILE A 100 3.35 -1.65 1.68
CA ILE A 100 2.72 -2.75 0.93
C ILE A 100 3.78 -3.56 0.17
N ALA A 101 4.76 -2.89 -0.47
CA ALA A 101 5.83 -3.54 -1.22
C ALA A 101 6.69 -4.48 -0.35
N GLU A 102 6.95 -4.09 0.91
CA GLU A 102 7.67 -4.91 1.88
C GLU A 102 6.97 -6.25 2.19
N LEU A 103 5.65 -6.31 2.04
CA LEU A 103 4.85 -7.52 2.22
C LEU A 103 4.85 -8.44 0.99
N LEU A 104 5.41 -7.99 -0.12
CA LEU A 104 5.42 -8.68 -1.41
C LEU A 104 6.82 -9.18 -1.77
N PRO A 105 6.93 -10.31 -2.49
CA PRO A 105 8.18 -10.73 -3.11
C PRO A 105 8.72 -9.64 -4.05
N GLU A 106 10.02 -9.58 -4.24
CA GLU A 106 10.71 -8.56 -5.04
C GLU A 106 10.13 -8.44 -6.46
N SER A 107 9.82 -9.58 -7.09
CA SER A 107 9.22 -9.64 -8.43
C SER A 107 7.85 -8.95 -8.55
N TYR A 108 7.15 -8.72 -7.43
CA TYR A 108 5.85 -8.04 -7.38
C TYR A 108 5.96 -6.54 -7.05
N ARG A 109 7.12 -6.07 -6.59
CA ARG A 109 7.30 -4.68 -6.12
C ARG A 109 7.27 -3.64 -7.23
N GLY A 110 7.54 -4.02 -8.48
CA GLY A 110 7.46 -3.16 -9.66
C GLY A 110 8.23 -1.86 -9.48
N VAL A 111 7.58 -0.71 -9.63
CA VAL A 111 8.22 0.62 -9.52
C VAL A 111 8.76 0.95 -8.11
N TYR A 112 8.48 0.14 -7.11
CA TYR A 112 8.92 0.33 -5.72
C TYR A 112 10.08 -0.59 -5.32
N SER A 113 10.58 -1.47 -6.21
CA SER A 113 11.66 -2.42 -5.89
C SER A 113 12.94 -1.74 -5.42
N ASP A 114 13.37 -0.70 -6.12
CA ASP A 114 14.63 0.01 -5.80
C ASP A 114 14.53 0.86 -4.52
N LEU A 115 13.31 1.20 -4.10
CA LEU A 115 13.08 2.02 -2.93
C LEU A 115 13.01 1.18 -1.64
N THR A 116 12.57 -0.08 -1.72
CA THR A 116 12.53 -0.99 -0.55
C THR A 116 13.93 -1.39 -0.08
N GLY A 117 14.93 -1.45 -0.96
CA GLY A 117 16.32 -1.74 -0.61
C GLY A 117 17.04 -0.62 0.18
N ARG A 118 16.50 0.61 0.15
CA ARG A 118 17.08 1.77 0.85
C ARG A 118 16.56 1.96 2.28
N SER A 119 15.45 1.36 2.65
CA SER A 119 14.85 1.45 4.01
C SER A 119 15.53 0.55 5.04
N GLY A 120 16.49 -0.28 4.62
CA GLY A 120 17.13 -1.30 5.45
C GLY A 120 18.48 -0.93 6.05
N THR A 121 18.90 0.35 6.01
CA THR A 121 20.12 0.74 6.73
C THR A 121 19.74 1.23 8.13
N PRO A 122 19.96 0.44 9.19
CA PRO A 122 19.89 0.96 10.54
C PRO A 122 20.97 2.04 10.66
N LEU A 123 20.58 3.20 11.16
CA LEU A 123 21.53 4.19 11.67
C LEU A 123 22.32 3.49 12.79
N THR A 124 23.49 2.96 12.45
CA THR A 124 24.46 2.58 13.47
C THR A 124 24.93 3.86 14.10
N ASP A 125 24.51 4.08 15.34
CA ASP A 125 25.14 5.03 16.23
C ASP A 125 26.64 4.78 16.24
N SER A 126 27.38 5.62 15.55
CA SER A 126 28.79 5.80 15.84
C SER A 126 28.90 6.70 17.07
N VAL A 127 28.76 6.12 18.24
CA VAL A 127 29.33 6.72 19.44
C VAL A 127 30.85 6.56 19.30
N GLY A 128 31.48 7.59 18.79
CA GLY A 128 32.92 7.74 18.84
C GLY A 128 33.32 8.23 20.20
N GLU A 129 34.31 7.60 20.72
CA GLU A 129 35.08 8.06 21.87
C GLU A 129 35.61 9.48 21.65
#